data_e653955ad5c54a48f8ac28e5328091f2
#
_entry.id   e653955ad5c54a48f8ac28e5328091f2
#
_cell.length_a   1.000
_cell.length_b   1.000
_cell.length_c   1.000
_cell.angle_alpha   90.00
_cell.angle_beta   90.00
_cell.angle_gamma   90.00
#
_symmetry.space_group_name_H-M   'P 1'
#
loop_
_entity.id
_entity.type
_entity.pdbx_description
1 polymer ?
#
loop_
_entity_poly.entity_id
_entity_poly.type
_entity_poly.pdbx_seq_one_letter_code
_entity_poly.pdbx_strand_id
1 'polypeptide(L)'
;MISSAPRVSVVVPAYNEEKAIRQCVLAALDQTVPAHEIIVVDNRSTDRTAAIVAELAAEHPSVRLIEQHAVQGLIPTRNAGLDAATGDVLGRIDADSLLEPTWVEEVAAAFCDETVDAATGPVAYYDMPLRRFGLKADDRIRQLMLRLSNEYHFLFGSNMALRADAWRTIRDEVCLDEDDQFHEDIDISLHLAEAGLRARYVPTMVSGMSARRLEDSPRDYQYYVWRFERTYARHNVRSRAVRAPMWVYLAIYPPLKIIRSVMARREQLAERAARSGAALPPGPGTPPALP
;
A
#
# COMPACT_ATOMS: atom_id res chain seq x y z
N MET A 1 34.03 -4.17 6.36
CA MET A 1 33.57 -2.83 5.87
C MET A 1 32.17 -2.67 6.39
N ILE A 2 31.85 -1.58 7.11
CA ILE A 2 30.47 -1.31 7.54
C ILE A 2 29.76 -0.92 6.25
N SER A 3 28.92 -1.80 5.71
CA SER A 3 28.04 -1.46 4.58
C SER A 3 27.17 -0.30 5.01
N SER A 4 27.13 0.77 4.23
CA SER A 4 26.17 1.86 4.45
C SER A 4 24.77 1.30 4.38
N ALA A 5 23.84 1.83 5.20
CA ALA A 5 22.44 1.44 5.13
C ALA A 5 21.91 1.65 3.70
N PRO A 6 21.11 0.73 3.16
CA PRO A 6 20.59 0.82 1.80
C PRO A 6 19.71 2.05 1.63
N ARG A 7 19.84 2.72 0.48
CA ARG A 7 19.02 3.90 0.11
C ARG A 7 17.63 3.42 -0.32
N VAL A 8 16.59 3.99 0.29
CA VAL A 8 15.21 3.61 0.03
C VAL A 8 14.53 4.67 -0.85
N SER A 9 14.09 4.30 -2.04
CA SER A 9 13.16 5.08 -2.87
C SER A 9 11.72 4.72 -2.50
N VAL A 10 10.85 5.72 -2.38
CA VAL A 10 9.41 5.51 -2.14
C VAL A 10 8.65 5.82 -3.42
N VAL A 11 7.94 4.84 -3.96
CA VAL A 11 7.17 4.92 -5.21
C VAL A 11 5.68 4.95 -4.91
N VAL A 12 4.98 5.94 -5.45
CA VAL A 12 3.55 6.21 -5.23
C VAL A 12 2.84 6.33 -6.57
N PRO A 13 2.17 5.27 -7.06
CA PRO A 13 1.30 5.38 -8.23
C PRO A 13 0.04 6.18 -7.85
N ALA A 14 -0.34 7.16 -8.69
CA ALA A 14 -1.47 8.05 -8.41
C ALA A 14 -2.38 8.24 -9.63
N TYR A 15 -3.69 8.23 -9.38
CA TYR A 15 -4.74 8.58 -10.33
C TYR A 15 -5.95 9.16 -9.61
N ASN A 16 -6.22 10.46 -9.79
CA ASN A 16 -7.33 11.17 -9.16
C ASN A 16 -7.35 11.07 -7.62
N GLU A 17 -6.23 11.41 -6.99
CA GLU A 17 -6.01 11.34 -5.55
C GLU A 17 -5.77 12.72 -4.91
N GLU A 18 -6.35 13.80 -5.45
CA GLU A 18 -6.16 15.19 -4.96
C GLU A 18 -6.43 15.35 -3.46
N LYS A 19 -7.30 14.50 -2.89
CA LYS A 19 -7.69 14.56 -1.46
C LYS A 19 -6.67 13.92 -0.54
N ALA A 20 -5.89 12.94 -1.02
CA ALA A 20 -5.01 12.12 -0.20
C ALA A 20 -3.52 12.36 -0.49
N ILE A 21 -3.16 12.63 -1.74
CA ILE A 21 -1.77 12.62 -2.21
C ILE A 21 -0.85 13.56 -1.41
N ARG A 22 -1.31 14.76 -1.01
CA ARG A 22 -0.51 15.69 -0.22
C ARG A 22 -0.11 15.08 1.12
N GLN A 23 -1.05 14.45 1.82
CA GLN A 23 -0.77 13.82 3.12
C GLN A 23 0.12 12.58 2.97
N CYS A 24 -0.07 11.81 1.92
CA CYS A 24 0.77 10.66 1.58
C CYS A 24 2.24 11.08 1.40
N VAL A 25 2.50 12.09 0.55
CA VAL A 25 3.86 12.59 0.30
C VAL A 25 4.48 13.23 1.54
N LEU A 26 3.71 14.00 2.32
CA LEU A 26 4.19 14.59 3.58
C LEU A 26 4.55 13.51 4.61
N ALA A 27 3.77 12.43 4.73
CA ALA A 27 4.11 11.31 5.60
C ALA A 27 5.38 10.57 5.14
N ALA A 28 5.65 10.51 3.83
CA ALA A 28 6.88 9.95 3.28
C ALA A 28 8.09 10.88 3.44
N LEU A 29 7.87 12.18 3.57
CA LEU A 29 8.92 13.19 3.89
C LEU A 29 9.25 13.19 5.39
N ASP A 30 8.25 13.00 6.26
CA ASP A 30 8.38 13.06 7.73
C ASP A 30 8.82 11.71 8.31
N GLN A 31 9.93 11.17 7.80
CA GLN A 31 10.49 9.90 8.26
C GLN A 31 11.70 10.11 9.18
N THR A 32 11.88 9.23 10.19
CA THR A 32 13.05 9.25 11.10
C THR A 32 14.36 9.10 10.35
N VAL A 33 14.38 8.29 9.30
CA VAL A 33 15.45 8.19 8.31
C VAL A 33 14.88 8.70 6.99
N PRO A 34 15.42 9.77 6.41
CA PRO A 34 14.90 10.32 5.16
C PRO A 34 14.90 9.30 4.03
N ALA A 35 13.82 9.26 3.25
CA ALA A 35 13.82 8.54 1.98
C ALA A 35 14.88 9.14 1.04
N HIS A 36 15.52 8.27 0.24
CA HIS A 36 16.47 8.72 -0.79
C HIS A 36 15.77 9.61 -1.83
N GLU A 37 14.58 9.21 -2.23
CA GLU A 37 13.67 9.96 -3.09
C GLU A 37 12.23 9.48 -2.90
N ILE A 38 11.27 10.32 -3.25
CA ILE A 38 9.84 10.01 -3.27
C ILE A 38 9.37 10.27 -4.70
N ILE A 39 8.97 9.21 -5.40
CA ILE A 39 8.55 9.28 -6.79
C ILE A 39 7.04 9.10 -6.84
N VAL A 40 6.32 10.15 -7.19
CA VAL A 40 4.90 10.06 -7.49
C VAL A 40 4.72 9.94 -9.00
N VAL A 41 4.04 8.89 -9.42
CA VAL A 41 3.75 8.67 -10.85
C VAL A 41 2.29 8.99 -11.09
N ASP A 42 2.02 10.10 -11.76
CA ASP A 42 0.67 10.49 -12.17
C ASP A 42 0.29 9.80 -13.47
N ASN A 43 -0.83 9.11 -13.45
CA ASN A 43 -1.33 8.38 -14.62
C ASN A 43 -2.59 9.02 -15.19
N ARG A 44 -2.42 10.20 -15.81
CA ARG A 44 -3.51 10.96 -16.46
C ARG A 44 -4.61 11.41 -15.49
N SER A 45 -4.25 11.88 -14.32
CA SER A 45 -5.24 12.48 -13.41
C SER A 45 -5.94 13.67 -14.05
N THR A 46 -7.22 13.79 -13.79
CA THR A 46 -8.07 14.89 -14.29
C THR A 46 -8.43 15.89 -13.19
N ASP A 47 -8.03 15.62 -11.96
CA ASP A 47 -8.17 16.48 -10.78
C ASP A 47 -6.84 17.24 -10.52
N ARG A 48 -6.66 17.76 -9.30
CA ARG A 48 -5.46 18.51 -8.92
C ARG A 48 -4.28 17.62 -8.48
N THR A 49 -4.33 16.31 -8.64
CA THR A 49 -3.26 15.40 -8.17
C THR A 49 -1.88 15.80 -8.65
N ALA A 50 -1.68 15.90 -9.97
CA ALA A 50 -0.39 16.27 -10.55
C ALA A 50 0.08 17.67 -10.10
N ALA A 51 -0.83 18.66 -10.04
CA ALA A 51 -0.52 20.01 -9.59
C ALA A 51 -0.04 20.04 -8.13
N ILE A 52 -0.71 19.28 -7.23
CA ILE A 52 -0.31 19.17 -5.82
C ILE A 52 1.08 18.56 -5.68
N VAL A 53 1.38 17.53 -6.46
CA VAL A 53 2.71 16.89 -6.42
C VAL A 53 3.78 17.81 -6.98
N ALA A 54 3.50 18.57 -8.05
CA ALA A 54 4.42 19.55 -8.60
C ALA A 54 4.74 20.68 -7.60
N GLU A 55 3.75 21.17 -6.83
CA GLU A 55 3.96 22.11 -5.72
C GLU A 55 4.95 21.52 -4.69
N LEU A 56 4.71 20.29 -4.24
CA LEU A 56 5.58 19.60 -3.26
C LEU A 56 7.00 19.37 -3.82
N ALA A 57 7.12 18.99 -5.08
CA ALA A 57 8.43 18.80 -5.74
C ALA A 57 9.24 20.11 -5.84
N ALA A 58 8.57 21.26 -5.97
CA ALA A 58 9.23 22.56 -5.96
C ALA A 58 9.77 22.94 -4.55
N GLU A 59 9.11 22.50 -3.51
CA GLU A 59 9.48 22.74 -2.11
C GLU A 59 10.50 21.72 -1.57
N HIS A 60 10.44 20.46 -2.06
CA HIS A 60 11.21 19.33 -1.56
C HIS A 60 11.99 18.64 -2.68
N PRO A 61 13.32 18.85 -2.79
CA PRO A 61 14.14 18.27 -3.87
C PRO A 61 14.14 16.74 -3.95
N SER A 62 13.79 16.05 -2.86
CA SER A 62 13.65 14.59 -2.84
C SER A 62 12.34 14.09 -3.45
N VAL A 63 11.37 14.97 -3.73
CA VAL A 63 10.09 14.62 -4.36
C VAL A 63 10.21 14.78 -5.86
N ARG A 64 9.79 13.76 -6.60
CA ARG A 64 9.78 13.75 -8.08
C ARG A 64 8.39 13.39 -8.58
N LEU A 65 7.88 14.18 -9.52
CA LEU A 65 6.69 13.87 -10.30
C LEU A 65 7.10 13.21 -11.62
N ILE A 66 6.49 12.07 -11.94
CA ILE A 66 6.58 11.43 -13.25
C ILE A 66 5.17 11.38 -13.84
N GLU A 67 5.00 11.91 -15.03
CA GLU A 67 3.74 11.82 -15.77
C GLU A 67 3.80 10.64 -16.73
N GLN A 68 3.00 9.60 -16.44
CA GLN A 68 2.90 8.40 -17.27
C GLN A 68 1.63 8.49 -18.14
N HIS A 69 1.81 8.86 -19.42
CA HIS A 69 0.70 9.05 -20.35
C HIS A 69 0.57 7.94 -21.40
N ALA A 70 1.53 7.03 -21.51
CA ALA A 70 1.54 6.02 -22.56
C ALA A 70 0.38 5.02 -22.42
N VAL A 71 0.24 4.41 -21.22
CA VAL A 71 -0.80 3.43 -20.94
C VAL A 71 -1.45 3.78 -19.60
N GLN A 72 -2.79 3.83 -19.55
CA GLN A 72 -3.49 4.03 -18.31
C GLN A 72 -3.66 2.70 -17.56
N GLY A 73 -3.50 2.74 -16.22
CA GLY A 73 -3.67 1.59 -15.35
C GLY A 73 -2.68 1.55 -14.20
N LEU A 74 -3.01 0.82 -13.15
CA LEU A 74 -2.19 0.71 -11.95
C LEU A 74 -0.82 0.08 -12.26
N ILE A 75 -0.80 -1.00 -13.03
CA ILE A 75 0.43 -1.74 -13.33
C ILE A 75 1.44 -0.91 -14.11
N PRO A 76 1.09 -0.27 -15.25
CA PRO A 76 2.04 0.57 -15.98
C PRO A 76 2.51 1.76 -15.14
N THR A 77 1.66 2.32 -14.29
CA THR A 77 2.01 3.44 -13.38
C THR A 77 3.03 3.00 -12.34
N ARG A 78 2.78 1.88 -11.66
CA ARG A 78 3.70 1.27 -10.69
C ARG A 78 5.04 0.91 -11.36
N ASN A 79 5.01 0.25 -12.51
CA ASN A 79 6.22 -0.16 -13.23
C ASN A 79 7.07 1.05 -13.59
N ALA A 80 6.47 2.12 -14.12
CA ALA A 80 7.18 3.35 -14.45
C ALA A 80 7.90 3.96 -13.24
N GLY A 81 7.28 3.91 -12.06
CA GLY A 81 7.90 4.39 -10.83
C GLY A 81 9.03 3.52 -10.33
N LEU A 82 8.85 2.19 -10.34
CA LEU A 82 9.89 1.23 -9.94
C LEU A 82 11.09 1.27 -10.91
N ASP A 83 10.85 1.42 -12.22
CA ASP A 83 11.88 1.54 -13.25
C ASP A 83 12.67 2.86 -13.13
N ALA A 84 12.04 3.94 -12.68
CA ALA A 84 12.66 5.27 -12.52
C ALA A 84 13.39 5.46 -11.19
N ALA A 85 13.21 4.55 -10.24
CA ALA A 85 13.80 4.64 -8.91
C ALA A 85 15.31 4.33 -8.93
N THR A 86 16.07 5.11 -8.14
CA THR A 86 17.54 5.07 -8.11
C THR A 86 18.11 4.56 -6.78
N GLY A 87 17.26 4.25 -5.82
CA GLY A 87 17.65 3.65 -4.54
C GLY A 87 18.06 2.18 -4.67
N ASP A 88 18.65 1.67 -3.62
CA ASP A 88 19.04 0.25 -3.52
C ASP A 88 17.83 -0.62 -3.19
N VAL A 89 16.82 -0.02 -2.56
CA VAL A 89 15.54 -0.62 -2.21
C VAL A 89 14.41 0.27 -2.71
N LEU A 90 13.42 -0.35 -3.35
CA LEU A 90 12.28 0.27 -3.99
C LEU A 90 11.04 -0.03 -3.15
N GLY A 91 10.62 0.92 -2.31
CA GLY A 91 9.37 0.85 -1.56
C GLY A 91 8.19 1.29 -2.40
N ARG A 92 7.07 0.59 -2.33
CA ARG A 92 5.82 0.95 -3.01
C ARG A 92 4.68 1.03 -2.02
N ILE A 93 3.95 2.12 -2.08
CA ILE A 93 2.75 2.39 -1.28
C ILE A 93 1.64 2.94 -2.18
N ASP A 94 0.41 2.93 -1.72
CA ASP A 94 -0.71 3.54 -2.43
C ASP A 94 -0.77 5.07 -2.16
N ALA A 95 -1.39 5.83 -3.05
CA ALA A 95 -1.48 7.29 -2.97
C ALA A 95 -2.32 7.82 -1.78
N ASP A 96 -3.08 6.95 -1.14
CA ASP A 96 -3.82 7.22 0.11
C ASP A 96 -3.16 6.61 1.34
N SER A 97 -1.92 6.11 1.23
CA SER A 97 -1.17 5.57 2.36
C SER A 97 -0.59 6.68 3.23
N LEU A 98 -0.53 6.42 4.53
CA LEU A 98 0.14 7.25 5.52
C LEU A 98 1.22 6.41 6.22
N LEU A 99 2.47 6.58 5.81
CA LEU A 99 3.58 5.84 6.41
C LEU A 99 3.74 6.20 7.89
N GLU A 100 4.01 5.20 8.74
CA GLU A 100 4.48 5.47 10.10
C GLU A 100 5.89 6.10 10.05
N PRO A 101 6.26 6.97 10.98
CA PRO A 101 7.51 7.74 10.91
C PRO A 101 8.79 6.90 10.79
N THR A 102 8.77 5.64 11.21
CA THR A 102 9.92 4.73 11.16
C THR A 102 9.93 3.80 9.95
N TRP A 103 9.00 3.96 8.99
CA TRP A 103 8.84 3.01 7.90
C TRP A 103 10.10 2.86 7.04
N VAL A 104 10.75 3.97 6.66
CA VAL A 104 11.99 3.95 5.86
C VAL A 104 13.13 3.31 6.65
N GLU A 105 13.24 3.60 7.94
CA GLU A 105 14.23 2.99 8.85
C GLU A 105 14.05 1.47 8.93
N GLU A 106 12.83 0.98 9.11
CA GLU A 106 12.51 -0.44 9.20
C GLU A 106 12.75 -1.17 7.88
N VAL A 107 12.44 -0.52 6.75
CA VAL A 107 12.79 -1.03 5.42
C VAL A 107 14.31 -1.13 5.29
N ALA A 108 15.05 -0.05 5.54
CA ALA A 108 16.49 -0.05 5.43
C ALA A 108 17.14 -1.12 6.32
N ALA A 109 16.67 -1.26 7.57
CA ALA A 109 17.14 -2.28 8.51
C ALA A 109 16.89 -3.71 8.00
N ALA A 110 15.68 -3.97 7.44
CA ALA A 110 15.36 -5.30 6.90
C ALA A 110 16.26 -5.70 5.74
N PHE A 111 16.63 -4.74 4.89
CA PHE A 111 17.47 -4.97 3.71
C PHE A 111 18.99 -4.88 3.97
N CYS A 112 19.43 -4.60 5.22
CA CYS A 112 20.81 -4.87 5.63
C CYS A 112 21.16 -6.37 5.59
N ASP A 113 20.15 -7.24 5.68
CA ASP A 113 20.29 -8.67 5.43
C ASP A 113 20.26 -8.91 3.91
N GLU A 114 21.40 -9.28 3.34
CA GLU A 114 21.56 -9.52 1.89
C GLU A 114 20.70 -10.68 1.36
N THR A 115 20.16 -11.52 2.25
CA THR A 115 19.26 -12.62 1.87
C THR A 115 17.80 -12.18 1.68
N VAL A 116 17.48 -10.90 1.93
CA VAL A 116 16.13 -10.33 1.75
C VAL A 116 16.06 -9.64 0.41
N ASP A 117 15.24 -10.15 -0.49
CA ASP A 117 15.02 -9.59 -1.82
C ASP A 117 13.74 -8.74 -1.88
N ALA A 118 12.78 -9.04 -1.02
CA ALA A 118 11.55 -8.30 -0.88
C ALA A 118 11.06 -8.26 0.57
N ALA A 119 10.27 -7.26 0.93
CA ALA A 119 9.67 -7.13 2.25
C ALA A 119 8.22 -6.61 2.16
N THR A 120 7.42 -6.99 3.14
CA THR A 120 6.07 -6.44 3.36
C THR A 120 5.78 -6.39 4.85
N GLY A 121 4.83 -5.57 5.25
CA GLY A 121 4.46 -5.43 6.65
C GLY A 121 2.96 -5.25 6.85
N PRO A 122 2.51 -5.09 8.10
CA PRO A 122 1.10 -4.89 8.42
C PRO A 122 0.60 -3.51 8.00
N VAL A 123 -0.73 -3.38 7.88
CA VAL A 123 -1.38 -2.08 7.64
C VAL A 123 -2.26 -1.68 8.81
N ALA A 124 -2.30 -0.37 9.08
CA ALA A 124 -3.18 0.24 10.05
C ALA A 124 -4.26 1.05 9.33
N TYR A 125 -5.53 0.65 9.43
CA TYR A 125 -6.63 1.42 8.85
C TYR A 125 -6.86 2.70 9.66
N TYR A 126 -6.41 3.86 9.15
CA TYR A 126 -6.43 5.13 9.89
C TYR A 126 -7.83 5.73 10.04
N ASP A 127 -8.75 5.34 9.17
CA ASP A 127 -10.15 5.79 9.13
C ASP A 127 -11.12 4.74 9.72
N MET A 128 -10.60 3.75 10.48
CA MET A 128 -11.38 2.77 11.22
C MET A 128 -11.21 2.95 12.73
N PRO A 129 -12.24 2.61 13.54
CA PRO A 129 -12.13 2.66 14.99
C PRO A 129 -11.12 1.64 15.51
N LEU A 130 -10.58 1.89 16.71
CA LEU A 130 -9.65 0.97 17.37
C LEU A 130 -8.40 0.64 16.52
N ARG A 131 -7.81 1.65 15.87
CA ARG A 131 -6.64 1.54 14.98
C ARG A 131 -5.56 0.56 15.49
N ARG A 132 -5.19 0.64 16.78
CA ARG A 132 -4.16 -0.24 17.38
C ARG A 132 -4.61 -1.70 17.45
N PHE A 133 -5.90 -1.94 17.70
CA PHE A 133 -6.45 -3.30 17.71
C PHE A 133 -6.54 -3.84 16.28
N GLY A 134 -6.98 -3.01 15.33
CA GLY A 134 -7.01 -3.34 13.91
C GLY A 134 -5.63 -3.72 13.38
N LEU A 135 -4.59 -2.94 13.70
CA LEU A 135 -3.20 -3.24 13.34
C LEU A 135 -2.74 -4.61 13.89
N LYS A 136 -3.00 -4.88 15.18
CA LYS A 136 -2.64 -6.18 15.78
C LYS A 136 -3.40 -7.35 15.15
N ALA A 137 -4.65 -7.14 14.76
CA ALA A 137 -5.44 -8.15 14.08
C ALA A 137 -4.91 -8.41 12.66
N ASP A 138 -4.63 -7.35 11.89
CA ASP A 138 -4.04 -7.43 10.56
C ASP A 138 -2.68 -8.15 10.59
N ASP A 139 -1.79 -7.75 11.51
CA ASP A 139 -0.50 -8.39 11.71
C ASP A 139 -0.62 -9.89 11.98
N ARG A 140 -1.51 -10.31 12.90
CA ARG A 140 -1.72 -11.72 13.20
C ARG A 140 -2.31 -12.50 12.02
N ILE A 141 -3.25 -11.90 11.30
CA ILE A 141 -3.86 -12.52 10.12
C ILE A 141 -2.79 -12.74 9.04
N ARG A 142 -1.97 -11.73 8.75
CA ARG A 142 -0.89 -11.83 7.76
C ARG A 142 0.15 -12.88 8.15
N GLN A 143 0.60 -12.89 9.41
CA GLN A 143 1.52 -13.93 9.90
C GLN A 143 0.92 -15.33 9.79
N LEU A 144 -0.39 -15.50 10.11
CA LEU A 144 -1.07 -16.78 9.93
C LEU A 144 -1.14 -17.19 8.46
N MET A 145 -1.47 -16.25 7.57
CA MET A 145 -1.52 -16.50 6.12
C MET A 145 -0.14 -16.96 5.60
N LEU A 146 0.94 -16.29 6.01
CA LEU A 146 2.30 -16.67 5.63
C LEU A 146 2.67 -18.07 6.12
N ARG A 147 2.27 -18.43 7.34
CA ARG A 147 2.49 -19.79 7.86
C ARG A 147 1.71 -20.85 7.10
N LEU A 148 0.50 -20.54 6.64
CA LEU A 148 -0.36 -21.45 5.88
C LEU A 148 0.07 -21.60 4.43
N SER A 149 0.59 -20.53 3.83
CA SER A 149 1.01 -20.53 2.41
C SER A 149 2.36 -21.21 2.15
N ASN A 150 3.12 -21.53 3.16
CA ASN A 150 4.40 -22.27 3.29
C ASN A 150 5.42 -22.12 2.14
N GLU A 151 4.98 -22.05 0.88
CA GLU A 151 5.80 -21.95 -0.33
C GLU A 151 5.82 -20.52 -0.93
N TYR A 152 4.79 -19.71 -0.63
CA TYR A 152 4.61 -18.39 -1.21
C TYR A 152 4.55 -17.31 -0.13
N HIS A 153 5.51 -16.40 -0.14
CA HIS A 153 5.50 -15.23 0.72
C HIS A 153 4.93 -14.03 -0.04
N PHE A 154 3.63 -13.81 0.10
CA PHE A 154 2.94 -12.74 -0.60
C PHE A 154 3.29 -11.37 -0.05
N LEU A 155 3.58 -10.45 -0.96
CA LEU A 155 3.66 -9.02 -0.69
C LEU A 155 2.25 -8.42 -0.70
N PHE A 156 2.13 -7.25 -0.08
CA PHE A 156 0.89 -6.48 -0.10
C PHE A 156 1.18 -5.13 -0.72
N GLY A 157 0.53 -4.83 -1.82
CA GLY A 157 0.79 -3.68 -2.67
C GLY A 157 0.77 -2.34 -1.96
N SER A 158 -0.07 -2.17 -0.94
CA SER A 158 -0.14 -0.97 -0.10
C SER A 158 1.03 -0.80 0.88
N ASN A 159 1.88 -1.82 1.04
CA ASN A 159 3.01 -1.82 1.97
C ASN A 159 4.06 -2.86 1.57
N MET A 160 4.85 -2.57 0.56
CA MET A 160 5.88 -3.48 0.06
C MET A 160 7.18 -2.75 -0.29
N ALA A 161 8.27 -3.49 -0.25
CA ALA A 161 9.59 -3.04 -0.71
C ALA A 161 10.31 -4.17 -1.43
N LEU A 162 11.10 -3.84 -2.45
CA LEU A 162 11.87 -4.76 -3.28
C LEU A 162 13.31 -4.29 -3.35
N ARG A 163 14.28 -5.20 -3.31
CA ARG A 163 15.63 -4.87 -3.73
C ARG A 163 15.62 -4.47 -5.21
N ALA A 164 16.35 -3.43 -5.60
CA ALA A 164 16.39 -2.97 -6.99
C ALA A 164 16.80 -4.07 -7.97
N ASP A 165 17.73 -4.96 -7.55
CA ASP A 165 18.15 -6.11 -8.36
C ASP A 165 17.05 -7.16 -8.50
N ALA A 166 16.25 -7.38 -7.44
CA ALA A 166 15.11 -8.29 -7.48
C ALA A 166 14.06 -7.80 -8.46
N TRP A 167 13.76 -6.48 -8.43
CA TRP A 167 12.86 -5.87 -9.42
C TRP A 167 13.37 -6.07 -10.85
N ARG A 168 14.63 -5.76 -11.12
CA ARG A 168 15.24 -5.97 -12.45
C ARG A 168 15.17 -7.41 -12.93
N THR A 169 15.32 -8.37 -12.02
CA THR A 169 15.25 -9.81 -12.35
C THR A 169 13.87 -10.22 -12.85
N ILE A 170 12.78 -9.71 -12.26
CA ILE A 170 11.41 -10.12 -12.61
C ILE A 170 10.69 -9.15 -13.54
N ARG A 171 11.31 -8.00 -13.87
CA ARG A 171 10.66 -6.87 -14.55
C ARG A 171 9.97 -7.25 -15.85
N ASP A 172 10.59 -8.10 -16.63
CA ASP A 172 10.08 -8.52 -17.94
C ASP A 172 9.04 -9.65 -17.84
N GLU A 173 8.94 -10.30 -16.69
CA GLU A 173 8.03 -11.42 -16.45
C GLU A 173 6.69 -10.96 -15.85
N VAL A 174 6.66 -9.82 -15.13
CA VAL A 174 5.44 -9.33 -14.47
C VAL A 174 4.34 -9.05 -15.49
N CYS A 175 3.12 -9.49 -15.18
CA CYS A 175 1.97 -9.37 -16.07
C CYS A 175 1.64 -7.90 -16.38
N LEU A 176 1.45 -7.61 -17.66
CA LEU A 176 0.82 -6.38 -18.13
C LEU A 176 -0.69 -6.62 -18.20
N ASP A 177 -1.42 -6.24 -17.18
CA ASP A 177 -2.85 -6.50 -17.02
C ASP A 177 -3.64 -5.27 -17.51
N GLU A 178 -3.90 -5.20 -18.80
CA GLU A 178 -4.62 -4.09 -19.43
C GLU A 178 -6.08 -4.01 -18.98
N ASP A 179 -6.67 -5.15 -18.58
CA ASP A 179 -8.07 -5.26 -18.19
C ASP A 179 -8.29 -5.20 -16.66
N ASP A 180 -7.25 -4.96 -15.88
CA ASP A 180 -7.28 -4.92 -14.40
C ASP A 180 -7.92 -6.17 -13.77
N GLN A 181 -7.50 -7.35 -14.25
CA GLN A 181 -8.05 -8.66 -13.87
C GLN A 181 -7.30 -9.31 -12.71
N PHE A 182 -6.04 -8.92 -12.45
CA PHE A 182 -5.14 -9.59 -11.52
C PHE A 182 -4.82 -8.72 -10.30
N HIS A 183 -4.29 -9.34 -9.26
CA HIS A 183 -3.60 -8.66 -8.17
C HIS A 183 -2.12 -8.54 -8.52
N GLU A 184 -1.67 -7.33 -8.78
CA GLU A 184 -0.31 -7.05 -9.24
C GLU A 184 0.77 -7.33 -8.17
N ASP A 185 0.42 -7.24 -6.89
CA ASP A 185 1.30 -7.56 -5.76
C ASP A 185 1.47 -9.07 -5.59
N ILE A 186 0.41 -9.82 -5.82
CA ILE A 186 0.45 -11.29 -5.84
C ILE A 186 1.23 -11.78 -7.06
N ASP A 187 1.03 -11.18 -8.23
CA ASP A 187 1.78 -11.48 -9.45
C ASP A 187 3.29 -11.30 -9.23
N ILE A 188 3.70 -10.15 -8.70
CA ILE A 188 5.10 -9.89 -8.31
C ILE A 188 5.61 -10.96 -7.33
N SER A 189 4.80 -11.31 -6.33
CA SER A 189 5.21 -12.29 -5.31
C SER A 189 5.46 -13.67 -5.90
N LEU A 190 4.66 -14.07 -6.89
CA LEU A 190 4.79 -15.35 -7.59
C LEU A 190 6.04 -15.35 -8.47
N HIS A 191 6.31 -14.28 -9.22
CA HIS A 191 7.53 -14.15 -10.01
C HIS A 191 8.80 -14.13 -9.15
N LEU A 192 8.77 -13.46 -7.97
CA LEU A 192 9.88 -13.54 -7.02
C LEU A 192 10.13 -14.98 -6.56
N ALA A 193 9.08 -15.73 -6.22
CA ALA A 193 9.20 -17.12 -5.79
C ALA A 193 9.73 -18.01 -6.94
N GLU A 194 9.27 -17.83 -8.17
CA GLU A 194 9.72 -18.52 -9.37
C GLU A 194 11.21 -18.25 -9.66
N ALA A 195 11.67 -17.02 -9.40
CA ALA A 195 13.08 -16.63 -9.52
C ALA A 195 13.94 -17.08 -8.32
N GLY A 196 13.35 -17.74 -7.30
CA GLY A 196 14.07 -18.18 -6.10
C GLY A 196 14.41 -17.05 -5.13
N LEU A 197 13.79 -15.87 -5.28
CA LEU A 197 14.00 -14.70 -4.46
C LEU A 197 13.16 -14.75 -3.18
N ARG A 198 13.67 -14.14 -2.10
CA ARG A 198 13.11 -14.28 -0.74
C ARG A 198 12.36 -13.04 -0.31
N ALA A 199 11.07 -13.18 -0.06
CA ALA A 199 10.26 -12.16 0.59
C ALA A 199 10.21 -12.38 2.11
N ARG A 200 10.33 -11.28 2.88
CA ARG A 200 10.28 -11.26 4.35
C ARG A 200 9.08 -10.46 4.82
N TYR A 201 8.41 -10.96 5.86
CA TYR A 201 7.44 -10.17 6.61
C TYR A 201 8.12 -9.41 7.74
N VAL A 202 7.92 -8.09 7.79
CA VAL A 202 8.52 -7.17 8.77
C VAL A 202 7.40 -6.52 9.59
N PRO A 203 7.11 -7.00 10.82
CA PRO A 203 5.99 -6.52 11.63
C PRO A 203 6.06 -5.03 11.99
N THR A 204 7.25 -4.46 11.99
CA THR A 204 7.51 -3.05 12.32
C THR A 204 7.41 -2.11 11.12
N MET A 205 7.43 -2.64 9.90
CA MET A 205 7.22 -1.89 8.65
C MET A 205 5.73 -1.59 8.48
N VAL A 206 5.21 -0.57 9.20
CA VAL A 206 3.77 -0.27 9.25
C VAL A 206 3.40 0.86 8.29
N SER A 207 2.40 0.62 7.44
CA SER A 207 1.77 1.64 6.61
C SER A 207 0.32 1.88 7.05
N GLY A 208 -0.09 3.14 7.15
CA GLY A 208 -1.51 3.49 7.28
C GLY A 208 -2.20 3.35 5.92
N MET A 209 -3.42 2.83 5.89
CA MET A 209 -4.22 2.68 4.68
C MET A 209 -5.66 3.11 4.94
N SER A 210 -6.34 3.63 3.91
CA SER A 210 -7.79 3.88 3.99
C SER A 210 -8.59 2.59 3.87
N ALA A 211 -9.66 2.49 4.66
CA ALA A 211 -10.64 1.41 4.54
C ALA A 211 -11.71 1.68 3.46
N ARG A 212 -11.49 2.65 2.56
CA ARG A 212 -12.48 3.08 1.54
C ARG A 212 -13.01 1.92 0.67
N ARG A 213 -12.21 0.88 0.45
CA ARG A 213 -12.65 -0.33 -0.26
C ARG A 213 -13.82 -1.05 0.42
N LEU A 214 -14.02 -0.86 1.71
CA LEU A 214 -15.21 -1.37 2.41
C LEU A 214 -16.50 -0.61 2.02
N GLU A 215 -16.39 0.53 1.32
CA GLU A 215 -17.53 1.29 0.81
C GLU A 215 -18.04 0.74 -0.53
N ASP A 216 -17.22 -0.04 -1.24
CA ASP A 216 -17.59 -0.69 -2.50
C ASP A 216 -18.87 -1.51 -2.36
N SER A 217 -19.59 -1.71 -3.46
CA SER A 217 -20.74 -2.61 -3.44
C SER A 217 -20.30 -4.05 -3.14
N PRO A 218 -21.17 -4.91 -2.58
CA PRO A 218 -20.82 -6.32 -2.37
C PRO A 218 -20.35 -7.04 -3.64
N ARG A 219 -20.88 -6.64 -4.80
CA ARG A 219 -20.50 -7.20 -6.10
C ARG A 219 -19.09 -6.79 -6.49
N ASP A 220 -18.74 -5.50 -6.33
CA ASP A 220 -17.42 -4.98 -6.69
C ASP A 220 -16.36 -5.51 -5.73
N TYR A 221 -16.67 -5.59 -4.44
CA TYR A 221 -15.79 -6.22 -3.46
C TYR A 221 -15.55 -7.71 -3.75
N GLN A 222 -16.60 -8.44 -4.11
CA GLN A 222 -16.48 -9.84 -4.52
C GLN A 222 -15.61 -9.95 -5.79
N TYR A 223 -15.83 -9.09 -6.78
CA TYR A 223 -15.02 -9.04 -7.99
C TYR A 223 -13.54 -8.81 -7.67
N TYR A 224 -13.24 -7.86 -6.77
CA TYR A 224 -11.90 -7.61 -6.27
C TYR A 224 -11.28 -8.86 -5.62
N VAL A 225 -12.01 -9.56 -4.75
CA VAL A 225 -11.49 -10.78 -4.12
C VAL A 225 -11.26 -11.90 -5.13
N TRP A 226 -12.09 -12.02 -6.18
CA TRP A 226 -11.89 -13.02 -7.21
C TRP A 226 -10.67 -12.76 -8.12
N ARG A 227 -10.06 -11.58 -8.06
CA ARG A 227 -8.77 -11.30 -8.72
C ARG A 227 -7.67 -12.22 -8.20
N PHE A 228 -7.69 -12.61 -6.92
CA PHE A 228 -6.76 -13.61 -6.37
C PHE A 228 -6.81 -14.92 -7.16
N GLU A 229 -8.02 -15.45 -7.38
CA GLU A 229 -8.17 -16.71 -8.11
C GLU A 229 -7.68 -16.60 -9.55
N ARG A 230 -7.96 -15.48 -10.23
CA ARG A 230 -7.47 -15.24 -11.59
C ARG A 230 -5.95 -15.15 -11.63
N THR A 231 -5.32 -14.47 -10.67
CA THR A 231 -3.87 -14.41 -10.56
C THR A 231 -3.26 -15.78 -10.32
N TYR A 232 -3.84 -16.56 -9.38
CA TYR A 232 -3.37 -17.94 -9.13
C TYR A 232 -3.53 -18.85 -10.34
N ALA A 233 -4.63 -18.73 -11.08
CA ALA A 233 -4.86 -19.52 -12.30
C ALA A 233 -3.83 -19.17 -13.40
N ARG A 234 -3.47 -17.91 -13.55
CA ARG A 234 -2.44 -17.43 -14.49
C ARG A 234 -1.09 -18.09 -14.23
N HIS A 235 -0.71 -18.25 -12.96
CA HIS A 235 0.55 -18.86 -12.52
C HIS A 235 0.46 -20.37 -12.24
N ASN A 236 -0.67 -21.02 -12.60
CA ASN A 236 -0.89 -22.45 -12.33
C ASN A 236 -0.75 -22.85 -10.85
N VAL A 237 -1.01 -21.93 -9.92
CA VAL A 237 -0.93 -22.20 -8.48
C VAL A 237 -2.09 -23.10 -8.05
N ARG A 238 -1.78 -24.34 -7.68
CA ARG A 238 -2.78 -25.36 -7.31
C ARG A 238 -3.04 -25.47 -5.81
N SER A 239 -2.19 -24.89 -4.98
CA SER A 239 -2.34 -24.96 -3.51
C SER A 239 -3.67 -24.37 -3.05
N ARG A 240 -4.42 -25.14 -2.25
CA ARG A 240 -5.67 -24.66 -1.64
C ARG A 240 -5.41 -23.70 -0.48
N ALA A 241 -4.25 -23.81 0.16
CA ALA A 241 -3.90 -22.98 1.31
C ALA A 241 -3.82 -21.50 0.95
N VAL A 242 -3.32 -21.16 -0.25
CA VAL A 242 -3.24 -19.76 -0.73
C VAL A 242 -4.59 -19.11 -0.98
N ARG A 243 -5.67 -19.90 -1.04
CA ARG A 243 -7.04 -19.40 -1.20
C ARG A 243 -7.74 -19.05 0.14
N ALA A 244 -7.16 -19.46 1.26
CA ALA A 244 -7.73 -19.15 2.58
C ALA A 244 -7.96 -17.63 2.80
N PRO A 245 -7.04 -16.71 2.39
CA PRO A 245 -7.25 -15.28 2.48
C PRO A 245 -8.53 -14.78 1.80
N MET A 246 -8.88 -15.33 0.64
CA MET A 246 -10.08 -14.94 -0.09
C MET A 246 -11.35 -15.16 0.74
N TRP A 247 -11.46 -16.32 1.39
CA TRP A 247 -12.60 -16.65 2.25
C TRP A 247 -12.64 -15.79 3.50
N VAL A 248 -11.47 -15.47 4.08
CA VAL A 248 -11.37 -14.54 5.21
C VAL A 248 -11.88 -13.16 4.80
N TYR A 249 -11.41 -12.61 3.68
CA TYR A 249 -11.86 -11.30 3.17
C TYR A 249 -13.38 -11.27 2.93
N LEU A 250 -13.94 -12.30 2.30
CA LEU A 250 -15.38 -12.38 2.06
C LEU A 250 -16.19 -12.49 3.36
N ALA A 251 -15.68 -13.20 4.37
CA ALA A 251 -16.35 -13.38 5.65
C ALA A 251 -16.33 -12.11 6.52
N ILE A 252 -15.21 -11.37 6.53
CA ILE A 252 -15.07 -10.16 7.36
C ILE A 252 -15.67 -8.92 6.71
N TYR A 253 -15.89 -8.92 5.40
CA TYR A 253 -16.42 -7.75 4.68
C TYR A 253 -17.77 -7.25 5.22
N PRO A 254 -18.84 -8.07 5.41
CA PRO A 254 -20.13 -7.55 5.84
C PRO A 254 -20.08 -6.81 7.18
N PRO A 255 -19.51 -7.34 8.27
CA PRO A 255 -19.43 -6.62 9.53
C PRO A 255 -18.56 -5.36 9.44
N LEU A 256 -17.44 -5.40 8.73
CA LEU A 256 -16.58 -4.23 8.56
C LEU A 256 -17.24 -3.14 7.71
N LYS A 257 -17.98 -3.52 6.67
CA LYS A 257 -18.77 -2.58 5.87
C LYS A 257 -19.80 -1.83 6.70
N ILE A 258 -20.50 -2.51 7.61
CA ILE A 258 -21.46 -1.86 8.51
C ILE A 258 -20.74 -0.81 9.38
N ILE A 259 -19.63 -1.18 10.00
CA ILE A 259 -18.82 -0.27 10.82
C ILE A 259 -18.38 0.95 9.99
N ARG A 260 -17.77 0.71 8.82
CA ARG A 260 -17.31 1.79 7.93
C ARG A 260 -18.44 2.70 7.46
N SER A 261 -19.61 2.14 7.11
CA SER A 261 -20.78 2.92 6.68
C SER A 261 -21.28 3.86 7.78
N VAL A 262 -21.24 3.43 9.05
CA VAL A 262 -21.60 4.28 10.19
C VAL A 262 -20.60 5.42 10.35
N MET A 263 -19.30 5.13 10.19
CA MET A 263 -18.25 6.14 10.30
C MET A 263 -18.31 7.16 9.16
N ALA A 264 -18.41 6.72 7.92
CA ALA A 264 -18.53 7.59 6.76
C ALA A 264 -19.73 8.55 6.87
N ARG A 265 -20.86 8.07 7.39
CA ARG A 265 -22.01 8.94 7.68
C ARG A 265 -21.70 10.01 8.74
N ARG A 266 -20.95 9.65 9.78
CA ARG A 266 -20.54 10.61 10.82
C ARG A 266 -19.57 11.66 10.26
N GLU A 267 -18.60 11.26 9.45
CA GLU A 267 -17.68 12.15 8.76
C GLU A 267 -18.43 13.15 7.88
N GLN A 268 -19.35 12.68 7.05
CA GLN A 268 -20.21 13.53 6.20
C GLN A 268 -21.06 14.51 7.02
N LEU A 269 -21.63 14.08 8.15
CA LEU A 269 -22.43 14.95 9.02
C LEU A 269 -21.52 16.01 9.69
N ALA A 270 -20.32 15.64 10.11
CA ALA A 270 -19.34 16.57 10.68
C ALA A 270 -18.90 17.63 9.66
N GLU A 271 -18.61 17.23 8.42
CA GLU A 271 -18.27 18.15 7.32
C GLU A 271 -19.44 19.10 6.99
N ARG A 272 -20.67 18.61 6.95
CA ARG A 272 -21.86 19.44 6.74
C ARG A 272 -22.06 20.45 7.86
N ALA A 273 -21.91 20.01 9.12
CA ALA A 273 -22.01 20.89 10.29
C ALA A 273 -20.92 21.98 10.24
N ALA A 274 -19.67 21.63 9.92
CA ALA A 274 -18.58 22.57 9.77
C ALA A 274 -18.86 23.63 8.68
N ARG A 275 -19.42 23.21 7.54
CA ARG A 275 -19.78 24.11 6.44
C ARG A 275 -20.98 25.01 6.76
N SER A 276 -21.91 24.55 7.63
CA SER A 276 -23.12 25.29 8.00
C SER A 276 -22.96 26.16 9.26
N GLY A 277 -21.80 26.15 9.92
CA GLY A 277 -21.56 26.84 11.19
C GLY A 277 -22.38 26.30 12.37
N ALA A 278 -23.01 25.12 12.22
CA ALA A 278 -23.82 24.50 13.26
C ALA A 278 -22.93 23.71 14.23
N ALA A 279 -23.22 23.85 15.55
CA ALA A 279 -22.52 23.06 16.58
C ALA A 279 -22.78 21.54 16.39
N LEU A 280 -21.75 20.73 16.46
CA LEU A 280 -21.84 19.28 16.47
C LEU A 280 -22.59 18.78 17.70
N PRO A 281 -23.47 17.77 17.59
CA PRO A 281 -23.99 17.07 18.76
C PRO A 281 -22.83 16.42 19.54
N PRO A 282 -22.84 16.42 20.89
CA PRO A 282 -21.76 15.85 21.68
C PRO A 282 -21.55 14.38 21.35
N GLY A 283 -20.35 14.05 20.88
CA GLY A 283 -19.93 12.67 20.69
C GLY A 283 -19.69 11.97 22.04
N PRO A 284 -19.80 10.65 22.12
CA PRO A 284 -19.42 9.93 23.32
C PRO A 284 -17.90 10.08 23.55
N GLY A 285 -17.56 10.87 24.58
CA GLY A 285 -16.28 10.97 25.23
C GLY A 285 -15.02 10.96 24.37
N THR A 286 -14.46 12.13 24.10
CA THR A 286 -13.05 12.26 23.69
C THR A 286 -12.18 11.80 24.86
N PRO A 287 -11.34 10.75 24.73
CA PRO A 287 -10.38 10.43 25.78
C PRO A 287 -9.36 11.56 25.90
N PRO A 288 -8.93 11.92 27.14
CA PRO A 288 -7.95 12.97 27.34
C PRO A 288 -6.62 12.57 26.70
N ALA A 289 -5.90 13.58 26.19
CA ALA A 289 -4.52 13.43 25.75
C ALA A 289 -3.71 12.82 26.90
N LEU A 290 -3.01 11.75 26.64
CA LEU A 290 -2.07 11.14 27.58
C LEU A 290 -0.84 12.05 27.71
N PRO A 291 -0.30 12.21 28.94
CA PRO A 291 0.88 13.00 29.23
C PRO A 291 2.15 12.43 28.58
#